data_5ccbbf206b97732116cb59de9c1d3364
#
_entry.id   5ccbbf206b97732116cb59de9c1d3364
#
_cell.length_a   1.000
_cell.length_b   1.000
_cell.length_c   1.000
_cell.angle_alpha   90.00
_cell.angle_beta   90.00
_cell.angle_gamma   90.00
#
_symmetry.space_group_name_H-M   'P 1'
#
loop_
_entity.id
_entity.type
_entity.pdbx_description
1 polymer ?
#
loop_
_entity_poly.entity_id
_entity_poly.type
_entity_poly.pdbx_seq_one_letter_code
_entity_poly.pdbx_strand_id
1 'polypeptide(L)'
;MVEKTGAGRWRVGVFFLLRYASLEYGALMHCRGGVSLLMVFALVFGVLLVSCPAFAVQGGFSRPYTHYADDEDLTVILTNFARSQGLGASFSPGVVGKVSGRFDAVPPETFLKGMQAAFGVTWYRLGSTLYFYSESELSRTFITPRAMTAERLYQMLRQSAVFAPQLPATLAPGGAMIVVSGPPTYLAQISAAVTAFEEAQITNFVM
;
A
#
# COMPACT_ATOMS: atom_id res chain seq x y z
N MET A 1 17.67 0.40 38.58
CA MET A 1 17.74 1.85 38.72
C MET A 1 18.65 2.40 37.61
N VAL A 2 18.14 2.66 36.45
CA VAL A 2 18.63 3.60 35.44
C VAL A 2 17.52 3.80 34.41
N GLU A 3 16.95 4.95 34.49
CA GLU A 3 16.00 5.56 33.57
C GLU A 3 16.73 5.93 32.27
N LYS A 4 16.21 5.60 31.11
CA LYS A 4 16.67 6.12 29.83
C LYS A 4 15.50 6.68 29.03
N THR A 5 15.25 7.95 29.28
CA THR A 5 14.49 8.88 28.44
C THR A 5 15.06 8.93 27.02
N GLY A 6 14.27 8.48 26.06
CA GLY A 6 14.55 8.61 24.62
C GLY A 6 13.79 9.78 24.01
N ALA A 7 14.28 10.99 24.20
CA ALA A 7 13.82 12.17 23.46
C ALA A 7 15.04 12.82 22.78
N GLY A 8 15.20 12.62 21.50
CA GLY A 8 16.28 13.29 20.79
C GLY A 8 16.53 12.81 19.38
N ARG A 9 15.68 13.20 18.40
CA ARG A 9 16.12 13.11 16.98
C ARG A 9 15.32 13.94 15.98
N TRP A 10 14.66 15.03 16.38
CA TRP A 10 13.90 15.89 15.44
C TRP A 10 14.37 17.36 15.40
N ARG A 11 15.59 17.67 15.86
CA ARG A 11 16.05 19.09 15.93
C ARG A 11 17.09 19.49 14.89
N VAL A 12 17.45 18.65 13.94
CA VAL A 12 18.54 18.98 12.97
C VAL A 12 18.01 19.56 11.66
N GLY A 13 16.74 19.33 11.31
CA GLY A 13 16.18 19.79 10.02
C GLY A 13 15.75 21.26 9.96
N VAL A 14 15.43 21.88 11.09
CA VAL A 14 14.88 23.25 11.12
C VAL A 14 15.98 24.32 11.21
N PHE A 15 17.14 23.97 11.75
CA PHE A 15 18.26 24.95 11.89
C PHE A 15 19.01 25.22 10.59
N PHE A 16 18.92 24.32 9.60
CA PHE A 16 19.63 24.50 8.33
C PHE A 16 18.88 25.41 7.36
N LEU A 17 17.57 25.53 7.47
CA LEU A 17 16.76 26.41 6.60
C LEU A 17 16.76 27.88 7.05
N LEU A 18 16.99 28.14 8.34
CA LEU A 18 17.06 29.50 8.87
C LEU A 18 18.43 30.18 8.62
N ARG A 19 19.46 29.40 8.27
CA ARG A 19 20.79 29.96 7.99
C ARG A 19 21.00 30.33 6.51
N TYR A 20 20.14 29.86 5.62
CA TYR A 20 20.16 30.22 4.21
C TYR A 20 19.37 31.49 3.90
N ALA A 21 18.43 31.87 4.75
CA ALA A 21 17.61 33.07 4.58
C ALA A 21 18.32 34.39 5.01
N SER A 22 19.43 34.31 5.76
CA SER A 22 20.08 35.50 6.31
C SER A 22 21.26 36.02 5.47
N LEU A 23 21.65 35.35 4.38
CA LEU A 23 22.78 35.76 3.53
C LEU A 23 22.39 36.50 2.25
N GLU A 24 21.10 36.51 1.91
CA GLU A 24 20.61 37.17 0.66
C GLU A 24 19.95 38.54 0.91
N TYR A 25 19.72 38.96 2.16
CA TYR A 25 19.07 40.23 2.46
C TYR A 25 19.99 41.47 2.45
N GLY A 26 21.29 41.25 2.27
CA GLY A 26 22.28 42.35 2.29
C GLY A 26 22.54 43.06 0.93
N ALA A 27 22.09 42.49 -0.18
CA ALA A 27 22.48 42.95 -1.51
C ALA A 27 21.41 43.70 -2.33
N LEU A 28 20.18 43.84 -1.82
CA LEU A 28 19.04 44.39 -2.57
C LEU A 28 18.59 45.79 -2.13
N MET A 29 19.39 46.50 -1.36
CA MET A 29 19.02 47.85 -0.86
C MET A 29 19.58 49.00 -1.67
N HIS A 30 20.01 48.79 -2.93
CA HIS A 30 20.48 49.89 -3.80
C HIS A 30 20.02 49.75 -5.27
N CYS A 31 18.71 49.51 -5.48
CA CYS A 31 18.13 49.76 -6.80
C CYS A 31 16.87 50.64 -6.66
N ARG A 32 17.04 51.94 -6.94
CA ARG A 32 15.98 52.93 -7.13
C ARG A 32 15.15 52.55 -8.37
N GLY A 33 13.99 51.95 -8.14
CA GLY A 33 13.04 51.68 -9.21
C GLY A 33 11.88 50.86 -8.65
N GLY A 34 10.71 51.52 -8.54
CA GLY A 34 9.50 51.02 -7.85
C GLY A 34 9.05 49.62 -8.23
N VAL A 35 9.57 48.64 -7.55
CA VAL A 35 8.99 47.31 -7.55
C VAL A 35 7.85 47.38 -6.53
N SER A 36 6.63 47.41 -7.07
CA SER A 36 5.40 47.54 -6.29
C SER A 36 5.36 46.47 -5.21
N LEU A 37 5.09 46.90 -3.96
CA LEU A 37 4.87 46.05 -2.78
C LEU A 37 3.89 44.90 -3.05
N LEU A 38 3.04 45.05 -4.07
CA LEU A 38 2.12 44.02 -4.58
C LEU A 38 2.84 42.80 -5.23
N MET A 39 4.00 42.97 -5.85
CA MET A 39 4.77 41.87 -6.45
C MET A 39 5.40 40.96 -5.37
N VAL A 40 5.87 41.53 -4.27
CA VAL A 40 6.44 40.78 -3.16
C VAL A 40 5.33 40.03 -2.41
N PHE A 41 4.15 40.64 -2.27
CA PHE A 41 2.99 39.99 -1.67
C PHE A 41 2.46 38.83 -2.52
N ALA A 42 2.45 38.97 -3.85
CA ALA A 42 2.05 37.90 -4.76
C ALA A 42 3.01 36.73 -4.74
N LEU A 43 4.31 36.96 -4.57
CA LEU A 43 5.34 35.90 -4.50
C LEU A 43 5.28 35.15 -3.16
N VAL A 44 5.06 35.83 -2.05
CA VAL A 44 4.90 35.22 -0.73
C VAL A 44 3.58 34.45 -0.63
N PHE A 45 2.50 34.97 -1.23
CA PHE A 45 1.20 34.30 -1.24
C PHE A 45 1.18 33.06 -2.18
N GLY A 46 1.94 33.10 -3.28
CA GLY A 46 2.10 31.97 -4.20
C GLY A 46 2.82 30.77 -3.56
N VAL A 47 3.76 30.99 -2.66
CA VAL A 47 4.51 29.94 -1.96
C VAL A 47 3.65 29.28 -0.86
N LEU A 48 2.68 29.99 -0.29
CA LEU A 48 1.78 29.46 0.74
C LEU A 48 0.69 28.52 0.19
N LEU A 49 0.40 28.53 -1.11
CA LEU A 49 -0.64 27.71 -1.72
C LEU A 49 -0.15 26.33 -2.21
N VAL A 50 1.15 26.04 -2.14
CA VAL A 50 1.74 24.78 -2.64
C VAL A 50 1.96 23.74 -1.52
N SER A 51 1.63 24.06 -0.28
CA SER A 51 1.67 23.08 0.80
C SER A 51 0.38 22.23 0.80
N CYS A 52 0.14 21.52 -0.29
CA CYS A 52 -0.76 20.38 -0.25
C CYS A 52 -0.03 19.27 0.53
N PRO A 53 -0.42 18.91 1.76
CA PRO A 53 0.16 17.75 2.40
C PRO A 53 -0.21 16.57 1.52
N ALA A 54 0.77 15.98 0.85
CA ALA A 54 0.64 14.65 0.29
C ALA A 54 0.36 13.73 1.49
N PHE A 55 -0.91 13.46 1.74
CA PHE A 55 -1.29 12.35 2.61
C PHE A 55 -0.74 11.10 1.93
N ALA A 56 0.45 10.70 2.31
CA ALA A 56 0.94 9.36 2.07
C ALA A 56 -0.10 8.44 2.73
N VAL A 57 -0.96 7.85 1.91
CA VAL A 57 -1.83 6.76 2.34
C VAL A 57 -0.88 5.62 2.72
N GLN A 58 -0.43 5.64 3.97
CA GLN A 58 0.24 4.49 4.56
C GLN A 58 -0.79 3.37 4.54
N GLY A 59 -0.51 2.33 3.79
CA GLY A 59 -1.42 1.22 3.51
C GLY A 59 -1.71 0.30 4.70
N GLY A 60 -1.74 0.84 5.93
CA GLY A 60 -2.13 0.14 7.14
C GLY A 60 -3.61 0.39 7.48
N PHE A 61 -4.19 -0.52 8.20
CA PHE A 61 -5.49 -0.33 8.82
C PHE A 61 -5.37 0.72 9.93
N SER A 62 -6.32 1.67 9.99
CA SER A 62 -6.18 2.82 10.89
C SER A 62 -7.27 2.90 11.97
N ARG A 63 -8.39 2.22 11.79
CA ARG A 63 -9.55 2.36 12.67
C ARG A 63 -9.77 1.10 13.49
N PRO A 64 -9.84 1.20 14.83
CA PRO A 64 -10.26 0.09 15.69
C PRO A 64 -11.63 -0.43 15.26
N TYR A 65 -11.82 -1.74 15.34
CA TYR A 65 -13.06 -2.39 14.95
C TYR A 65 -13.93 -2.66 16.19
N THR A 66 -15.18 -2.23 16.10
CA THR A 66 -16.19 -2.49 17.13
C THR A 66 -17.39 -3.15 16.48
N HIS A 67 -17.78 -4.33 16.95
CA HIS A 67 -18.90 -5.09 16.43
C HIS A 67 -19.39 -6.10 17.47
N TYR A 68 -20.70 -6.37 17.47
CA TYR A 68 -21.30 -7.46 18.24
C TYR A 68 -21.87 -8.48 17.24
N ALA A 69 -21.39 -9.69 17.32
CA ALA A 69 -21.80 -10.80 16.47
C ALA A 69 -22.55 -11.85 17.31
N ASP A 70 -23.70 -12.31 16.82
CA ASP A 70 -24.47 -13.39 17.39
C ASP A 70 -24.85 -14.37 16.27
N ASP A 71 -24.13 -15.49 16.20
CA ASP A 71 -24.25 -16.51 15.14
C ASP A 71 -24.22 -15.92 13.71
N GLU A 72 -23.42 -14.88 13.53
CA GLU A 72 -23.33 -14.13 12.29
C GLU A 72 -22.35 -14.80 11.30
N ASP A 73 -22.67 -14.80 10.02
CA ASP A 73 -21.79 -15.37 9.00
C ASP A 73 -20.46 -14.63 8.93
N LEU A 74 -19.37 -15.39 8.87
CA LEU A 74 -18.00 -14.86 8.82
C LEU A 74 -17.80 -13.84 7.69
N THR A 75 -18.41 -14.08 6.52
CA THR A 75 -18.35 -13.17 5.37
C THR A 75 -19.01 -11.81 5.66
N VAL A 76 -20.08 -11.78 6.45
CA VAL A 76 -20.77 -10.56 6.85
C VAL A 76 -19.89 -9.72 7.78
N ILE A 77 -19.30 -10.37 8.78
CA ILE A 77 -18.39 -9.71 9.74
C ILE A 77 -17.15 -9.15 9.04
N LEU A 78 -16.53 -9.93 8.16
CA LEU A 78 -15.37 -9.49 7.40
C LEU A 78 -15.74 -8.36 6.40
N THR A 79 -16.95 -8.36 5.84
CA THR A 79 -17.46 -7.27 5.02
C THR A 79 -17.62 -5.99 5.85
N ASN A 80 -18.21 -6.09 7.04
CA ASN A 80 -18.38 -4.96 7.95
C ASN A 80 -17.01 -4.42 8.40
N PHE A 81 -16.07 -5.31 8.68
CA PHE A 81 -14.68 -4.93 8.98
C PHE A 81 -14.04 -4.17 7.81
N ALA A 82 -14.05 -4.71 6.60
CA ALA A 82 -13.46 -4.05 5.42
C ALA A 82 -14.10 -2.67 5.19
N ARG A 83 -15.42 -2.58 5.28
CA ARG A 83 -16.16 -1.31 5.15
C ARG A 83 -15.75 -0.30 6.23
N SER A 84 -15.52 -0.72 7.46
CA SER A 84 -15.05 0.16 8.54
C SER A 84 -13.68 0.77 8.25
N GLN A 85 -12.85 0.07 7.47
CA GLN A 85 -11.54 0.53 6.99
C GLN A 85 -11.62 1.33 5.67
N GLY A 86 -12.82 1.51 5.09
CA GLY A 86 -13.01 2.18 3.82
C GLY A 86 -12.61 1.32 2.61
N LEU A 87 -12.63 0.00 2.76
CA LEU A 87 -12.21 -0.97 1.74
C LEU A 87 -13.40 -1.84 1.29
N GLY A 88 -13.34 -2.34 0.05
CA GLY A 88 -14.19 -3.42 -0.42
C GLY A 88 -13.75 -4.77 0.15
N ALA A 89 -14.64 -5.76 0.11
CA ALA A 89 -14.35 -7.14 0.48
C ALA A 89 -14.69 -8.09 -0.67
N SER A 90 -13.84 -9.10 -0.86
CA SER A 90 -14.07 -10.21 -1.80
C SER A 90 -13.68 -11.51 -1.09
N PHE A 91 -14.39 -12.57 -1.35
CA PHE A 91 -14.25 -13.83 -0.65
C PHE A 91 -14.03 -14.98 -1.61
N SER A 92 -13.14 -15.90 -1.25
CA SER A 92 -13.08 -17.21 -1.91
C SER A 92 -14.16 -18.14 -1.37
N PRO A 93 -14.53 -19.20 -2.11
CA PRO A 93 -15.52 -20.18 -1.67
C PRO A 93 -15.18 -20.90 -0.37
N GLY A 94 -13.90 -20.97 0.01
CA GLY A 94 -13.44 -21.61 1.24
C GLY A 94 -13.62 -20.76 2.51
N VAL A 95 -14.07 -19.51 2.40
CA VAL A 95 -14.34 -18.65 3.54
C VAL A 95 -15.73 -18.92 4.07
N VAL A 96 -15.83 -19.84 5.00
CA VAL A 96 -17.09 -20.27 5.64
C VAL A 96 -16.92 -20.30 7.15
N GLY A 97 -18.00 -20.04 7.87
CA GLY A 97 -18.04 -20.10 9.33
C GLY A 97 -19.07 -19.18 9.93
N LYS A 98 -19.30 -19.35 11.23
CA LYS A 98 -20.16 -18.47 12.02
C LYS A 98 -19.38 -17.94 13.22
N VAL A 99 -19.63 -16.71 13.56
CA VAL A 99 -18.91 -15.98 14.62
C VAL A 99 -19.91 -15.49 15.64
N SER A 100 -19.63 -15.77 16.92
CA SER A 100 -20.32 -15.16 18.04
C SER A 100 -19.28 -14.52 18.95
N GLY A 101 -19.48 -13.26 19.29
CA GLY A 101 -18.55 -12.55 20.16
C GLY A 101 -18.72 -11.04 20.13
N ARG A 102 -18.03 -10.40 21.06
CA ARG A 102 -18.01 -8.96 21.18
C ARG A 102 -16.60 -8.42 20.88
N PHE A 103 -16.53 -7.52 19.94
CA PHE A 103 -15.30 -6.83 19.52
C PHE A 103 -15.42 -5.37 19.95
N ASP A 104 -14.73 -4.96 21.00
CA ASP A 104 -14.73 -3.59 21.51
C ASP A 104 -13.40 -2.89 21.17
N ALA A 105 -13.43 -1.97 20.23
CA ALA A 105 -12.27 -1.19 19.79
C ALA A 105 -11.01 -2.04 19.52
N VAL A 106 -11.19 -3.22 18.93
CA VAL A 106 -10.09 -4.17 18.67
C VAL A 106 -9.20 -3.61 17.56
N PRO A 107 -7.86 -3.59 17.73
CA PRO A 107 -6.94 -3.24 16.65
C PRO A 107 -7.18 -4.13 15.42
N PRO A 108 -7.19 -3.57 14.20
CA PRO A 108 -7.49 -4.32 12.98
C PRO A 108 -6.63 -5.56 12.75
N GLU A 109 -5.33 -5.46 13.03
CA GLU A 109 -4.43 -6.60 12.90
C GLU A 109 -4.73 -7.71 13.90
N THR A 110 -5.10 -7.34 15.15
CA THR A 110 -5.49 -8.29 16.19
C THR A 110 -6.80 -9.02 15.82
N PHE A 111 -7.75 -8.26 15.25
CA PHE A 111 -8.99 -8.84 14.75
C PHE A 111 -8.72 -9.85 13.64
N LEU A 112 -7.94 -9.48 12.61
CA LEU A 112 -7.61 -10.37 11.50
C LEU A 112 -6.83 -11.61 11.93
N LYS A 113 -5.88 -11.47 12.86
CA LYS A 113 -5.15 -12.60 13.44
C LYS A 113 -6.08 -13.54 14.22
N GLY A 114 -7.06 -12.98 14.93
CA GLY A 114 -8.09 -13.77 15.61
C GLY A 114 -8.95 -14.58 14.62
N MET A 115 -9.36 -13.95 13.51
CA MET A 115 -10.12 -14.65 12.46
C MET A 115 -9.28 -15.74 11.77
N GLN A 116 -8.00 -15.47 11.52
CA GLN A 116 -7.07 -16.47 10.99
C GLN A 116 -6.93 -17.66 11.94
N ALA A 117 -6.71 -17.43 13.22
CA ALA A 117 -6.54 -18.51 14.20
C ALA A 117 -7.80 -19.34 14.41
N ALA A 118 -8.99 -18.74 14.35
CA ALA A 118 -10.26 -19.41 14.61
C ALA A 118 -10.81 -20.13 13.37
N PHE A 119 -10.64 -19.58 12.18
CA PHE A 119 -11.29 -20.05 10.94
C PHE A 119 -10.32 -20.44 9.82
N GLY A 120 -9.00 -20.29 10.01
CA GLY A 120 -8.00 -20.52 8.97
C GLY A 120 -8.16 -19.58 7.76
N VAL A 121 -8.74 -18.41 7.99
CA VAL A 121 -8.95 -17.39 6.94
C VAL A 121 -7.81 -16.40 6.97
N THR A 122 -7.19 -16.21 5.83
CA THR A 122 -6.16 -15.18 5.64
C THR A 122 -6.58 -14.18 4.57
N TRP A 123 -5.78 -13.16 4.35
CA TRP A 123 -6.17 -12.05 3.50
C TRP A 123 -4.97 -11.44 2.76
N TYR A 124 -5.27 -10.78 1.65
CA TYR A 124 -4.35 -9.86 0.99
C TYR A 124 -5.12 -8.63 0.50
N ARG A 125 -4.40 -7.53 0.28
CA ARG A 125 -4.96 -6.29 -0.24
C ARG A 125 -4.45 -6.04 -1.65
N LEU A 126 -5.38 -5.73 -2.56
CA LEU A 126 -5.07 -5.25 -3.89
C LEU A 126 -5.91 -4.00 -4.18
N GLY A 127 -5.25 -2.86 -4.34
CA GLY A 127 -5.92 -1.57 -4.47
C GLY A 127 -6.78 -1.22 -3.25
N SER A 128 -8.06 -0.99 -3.48
CA SER A 128 -9.06 -0.66 -2.45
C SER A 128 -9.88 -1.86 -1.97
N THR A 129 -9.46 -3.09 -2.29
CA THR A 129 -10.20 -4.31 -1.95
C THR A 129 -9.36 -5.25 -1.10
N LEU A 130 -9.98 -5.79 -0.04
CA LEU A 130 -9.47 -6.91 0.74
C LEU A 130 -10.03 -8.21 0.18
N TYR A 131 -9.15 -9.14 -0.14
CA TYR A 131 -9.48 -10.47 -0.60
C TYR A 131 -9.23 -11.45 0.54
N PHE A 132 -10.29 -12.10 0.99
CA PHE A 132 -10.25 -13.13 2.03
C PHE A 132 -10.30 -14.51 1.39
N TYR A 133 -9.48 -15.43 1.88
CA TYR A 133 -9.40 -16.80 1.39
C TYR A 133 -9.01 -17.77 2.50
N SER A 134 -9.34 -19.03 2.33
CA SER A 134 -8.91 -20.08 3.25
C SER A 134 -7.43 -20.42 3.02
N GLU A 135 -6.67 -20.66 4.07
CA GLU A 135 -5.28 -21.12 3.97
C GLU A 135 -5.14 -22.41 3.18
N SER A 136 -6.19 -23.25 3.17
CA SER A 136 -6.23 -24.49 2.38
C SER A 136 -6.27 -24.28 0.86
N GLU A 137 -6.64 -23.08 0.40
CA GLU A 137 -6.70 -22.71 -1.02
C GLU A 137 -5.37 -22.19 -1.56
N LEU A 138 -4.35 -22.05 -0.71
CA LEU A 138 -3.03 -21.62 -1.15
C LEU A 138 -2.41 -22.61 -2.12
N SER A 139 -2.07 -22.12 -3.28
CA SER A 139 -1.36 -22.88 -4.32
C SER A 139 -0.15 -22.11 -4.82
N ARG A 140 0.69 -22.80 -5.59
CA ARG A 140 1.91 -22.22 -6.15
C ARG A 140 1.89 -22.41 -7.67
N THR A 141 2.22 -21.34 -8.38
CA THR A 141 2.33 -21.35 -9.85
C THR A 141 3.71 -20.89 -10.27
N PHE A 142 4.19 -21.51 -11.35
CA PHE A 142 5.45 -21.18 -12.01
C PHE A 142 5.14 -20.47 -13.32
N ILE A 143 5.71 -19.28 -13.51
CA ILE A 143 5.49 -18.45 -14.69
C ILE A 143 6.80 -18.39 -15.46
N THR A 144 6.81 -18.94 -16.68
CA THR A 144 7.92 -18.86 -17.60
C THR A 144 7.52 -17.94 -18.76
N PRO A 145 8.04 -16.71 -18.83
CA PRO A 145 7.69 -15.79 -19.91
C PRO A 145 8.27 -16.25 -21.25
N ARG A 146 7.58 -15.87 -22.34
CA ARG A 146 7.95 -16.23 -23.72
C ARG A 146 8.53 -15.05 -24.50
N ALA A 147 8.03 -13.85 -24.26
CA ALA A 147 8.39 -12.65 -25.01
C ALA A 147 9.50 -11.80 -24.37
N MET A 148 9.90 -12.12 -23.14
CA MET A 148 10.92 -11.41 -22.39
C MET A 148 11.59 -12.30 -21.35
N THR A 149 12.63 -11.80 -20.67
CA THR A 149 13.25 -12.52 -19.54
C THR A 149 12.34 -12.47 -18.31
N ALA A 150 12.41 -13.52 -17.47
CA ALA A 150 11.63 -13.56 -16.24
C ALA A 150 12.00 -12.42 -15.28
N GLU A 151 13.26 -12.01 -15.24
CA GLU A 151 13.71 -10.83 -14.48
C GLU A 151 12.98 -9.56 -14.91
N ARG A 152 12.92 -9.29 -16.22
CA ARG A 152 12.24 -8.11 -16.76
C ARG A 152 10.74 -8.13 -16.44
N LEU A 153 10.08 -9.28 -16.67
CA LEU A 153 8.67 -9.44 -16.34
C LEU A 153 8.42 -9.22 -14.84
N TYR A 154 9.27 -9.79 -13.97
CA TYR A 154 9.15 -9.64 -12.53
C TYR A 154 9.24 -8.18 -12.11
N GLN A 155 10.17 -7.40 -12.66
CA GLN A 155 10.30 -5.98 -12.37
C GLN A 155 9.07 -5.18 -12.86
N MET A 156 8.53 -5.48 -14.03
CA MET A 156 7.32 -4.86 -14.55
C MET A 156 6.10 -5.15 -13.66
N LEU A 157 5.91 -6.39 -13.24
CA LEU A 157 4.84 -6.79 -12.31
C LEU A 157 4.97 -6.10 -10.95
N ARG A 158 6.19 -5.93 -10.44
CA ARG A 158 6.43 -5.18 -9.20
C ARG A 158 6.09 -3.70 -9.34
N GLN A 159 6.48 -3.07 -10.43
CA GLN A 159 6.23 -1.64 -10.68
C GLN A 159 4.75 -1.34 -10.91
N SER A 160 4.01 -2.26 -11.50
CA SER A 160 2.57 -2.12 -11.74
C SER A 160 1.69 -2.41 -10.51
N ALA A 161 2.31 -2.66 -9.35
CA ALA A 161 1.61 -2.97 -8.09
C ALA A 161 0.59 -4.12 -8.19
N VAL A 162 0.84 -5.06 -9.10
CA VAL A 162 0.02 -6.27 -9.26
C VAL A 162 0.31 -7.28 -8.14
N PHE A 163 1.54 -7.28 -7.60
CA PHE A 163 1.89 -8.13 -6.48
C PHE A 163 1.33 -7.60 -5.17
N ALA A 164 0.57 -8.42 -4.48
CA ALA A 164 0.13 -8.14 -3.13
C ALA A 164 1.31 -8.32 -2.15
N PRO A 165 1.59 -7.34 -1.25
CA PRO A 165 2.73 -7.42 -0.34
C PRO A 165 2.70 -8.63 0.62
N GLN A 166 1.51 -9.17 0.86
CA GLN A 166 1.29 -10.31 1.77
C GLN A 166 1.57 -11.67 1.11
N LEU A 167 1.60 -11.71 -0.22
CA LEU A 167 1.76 -12.96 -0.96
C LEU A 167 3.14 -13.05 -1.59
N PRO A 168 3.88 -14.16 -1.38
CA PRO A 168 5.25 -14.29 -1.88
C PRO A 168 5.28 -14.45 -3.39
N ALA A 169 6.08 -13.62 -4.03
CA ALA A 169 6.47 -13.74 -5.44
C ALA A 169 7.99 -13.62 -5.53
N THR A 170 8.65 -14.60 -6.10
CA THR A 170 10.12 -14.66 -6.16
C THR A 170 10.60 -15.15 -7.54
N LEU A 171 11.81 -14.75 -7.91
CA LEU A 171 12.50 -15.36 -9.03
C LEU A 171 13.10 -16.70 -8.61
N ALA A 172 12.94 -17.72 -9.44
CA ALA A 172 13.58 -19.01 -9.23
C ALA A 172 15.11 -18.88 -9.37
N PRO A 173 15.89 -19.74 -8.71
CA PRO A 173 17.32 -19.82 -8.95
C PRO A 173 17.64 -19.95 -10.44
N GLY A 174 18.55 -19.10 -10.93
CA GLY A 174 18.87 -19.05 -12.37
C GLY A 174 18.01 -18.07 -13.18
N GLY A 175 17.01 -17.40 -12.59
CA GLY A 175 16.25 -16.33 -13.25
C GLY A 175 15.38 -16.74 -14.43
N ALA A 176 15.08 -18.04 -14.59
CA ALA A 176 14.34 -18.55 -15.74
C ALA A 176 12.82 -18.47 -15.56
N MET A 177 12.33 -18.41 -14.34
CA MET A 177 10.90 -18.41 -14.03
C MET A 177 10.59 -17.59 -12.78
N ILE A 178 9.34 -17.15 -12.66
CA ILE A 178 8.80 -16.49 -11.49
C ILE A 178 7.94 -17.51 -10.72
N VAL A 179 8.15 -17.61 -9.43
CA VAL A 179 7.35 -18.44 -8.53
C VAL A 179 6.40 -17.54 -7.77
N VAL A 180 5.10 -17.77 -7.92
CA VAL A 180 4.06 -17.01 -7.24
C VAL A 180 3.23 -17.97 -6.40
N SER A 181 2.96 -17.60 -5.15
CA SER A 181 2.07 -18.34 -4.25
C SER A 181 0.87 -17.49 -3.87
N GLY A 182 -0.30 -18.08 -3.88
CA GLY A 182 -1.54 -17.38 -3.54
C GLY A 182 -2.78 -18.22 -3.82
N PRO A 183 -3.97 -17.67 -3.51
CA PRO A 183 -5.23 -18.32 -3.86
C PRO A 183 -5.48 -18.32 -5.37
N PRO A 184 -6.34 -19.19 -5.92
CA PRO A 184 -6.59 -19.33 -7.35
C PRO A 184 -6.99 -18.00 -8.03
N THR A 185 -7.80 -17.20 -7.37
CA THR A 185 -8.24 -15.88 -7.89
C THR A 185 -7.07 -14.91 -8.07
N TYR A 186 -6.12 -14.89 -7.13
CA TYR A 186 -4.91 -14.08 -7.25
C TYR A 186 -3.99 -14.59 -8.36
N LEU A 187 -3.78 -15.89 -8.45
CA LEU A 187 -2.96 -16.48 -9.50
C LEU A 187 -3.54 -16.23 -10.90
N ALA A 188 -4.88 -16.23 -11.03
CA ALA A 188 -5.54 -15.88 -12.28
C ALA A 188 -5.31 -14.41 -12.66
N GLN A 189 -5.36 -13.47 -11.69
CA GLN A 189 -5.05 -12.07 -11.92
C GLN A 189 -3.60 -11.86 -12.37
N ILE A 190 -2.65 -12.53 -11.72
CA ILE A 190 -1.24 -12.49 -12.13
C ILE A 190 -1.07 -13.03 -13.56
N SER A 191 -1.70 -14.17 -13.89
CA SER A 191 -1.63 -14.77 -15.21
C SER A 191 -2.19 -13.83 -16.29
N ALA A 192 -3.31 -13.16 -16.02
CA ALA A 192 -3.88 -12.17 -16.93
C ALA A 192 -2.95 -10.97 -17.15
N ALA A 193 -2.31 -10.47 -16.07
CA ALA A 193 -1.34 -9.39 -16.18
C ALA A 193 -0.09 -9.82 -17.00
N VAL A 194 0.39 -11.04 -16.81
CA VAL A 194 1.52 -11.59 -17.60
C VAL A 194 1.17 -11.62 -19.08
N THR A 195 0.00 -12.15 -19.44
CA THR A 195 -0.47 -12.19 -20.83
C THR A 195 -0.53 -10.79 -21.44
N ALA A 196 -1.10 -9.82 -20.72
CA ALA A 196 -1.18 -8.44 -21.20
C ALA A 196 0.21 -7.80 -21.42
N PHE A 197 1.18 -8.07 -20.55
CA PHE A 197 2.54 -7.57 -20.74
C PHE A 197 3.26 -8.24 -21.90
N GLU A 198 3.05 -9.54 -22.11
CA GLU A 198 3.65 -10.27 -23.25
C GLU A 198 3.07 -9.79 -24.58
N GLU A 199 1.75 -9.61 -24.67
CA GLU A 199 1.09 -9.09 -25.87
C GLU A 199 1.57 -7.67 -26.21
N ALA A 200 1.70 -6.79 -25.21
CA ALA A 200 2.22 -5.44 -25.42
C ALA A 200 3.66 -5.46 -25.97
N GLN A 201 4.50 -6.41 -25.56
CA GLN A 201 5.87 -6.53 -26.07
C GLN A 201 5.89 -7.02 -27.52
N ILE A 202 5.06 -7.99 -27.88
CA ILE A 202 4.97 -8.52 -29.24
C ILE A 202 4.50 -7.42 -30.21
N THR A 203 3.52 -6.63 -29.82
CA THR A 203 3.00 -5.53 -30.65
C THR A 203 4.05 -4.45 -30.91
N ASN A 204 4.90 -4.13 -29.94
CA ASN A 204 5.98 -3.16 -30.10
C ASN A 204 7.15 -3.66 -30.97
N PHE A 205 7.23 -4.96 -31.26
CA PHE A 205 8.28 -5.54 -32.08
C PHE A 205 7.90 -5.66 -33.57
N VAL A 206 6.60 -5.52 -33.87
CA VAL A 206 6.05 -5.69 -35.25
C VAL A 206 5.87 -4.33 -35.96
N MET A 207 6.05 -3.21 -35.29
CA MET A 207 6.10 -1.86 -35.89
C MET A 207 7.53 -1.44 -36.21
#